data_42237f1356aad900cbe7e074e8f77754
#
_entry.id   42237f1356aad900cbe7e074e8f77754
#
_cell.length_a   1.000
_cell.length_b   1.000
_cell.length_c   1.000
_cell.angle_alpha   90.00
_cell.angle_beta   90.00
_cell.angle_gamma   90.00
#
_symmetry.space_group_name_H-M   'P 1'
#
loop_
_entity.id
_entity.type
_entity.pdbx_description
1 polymer ?
#
loop_
_entity_poly.entity_id
_entity_poly.type
_entity_poly.pdbx_seq_one_letter_code
_entity_poly.pdbx_strand_id
1 'polypeptide(L)'
;MKKRIKHLLNKTAEPRTEKLLLVFLPFLTLVLVALILAPGILSILEDAPLLPPESAATAEPAEAEGLARLPKEETQLPASTPEPTLAPTPDPITVSESGALLGWQQIAGSTYYYDQNGTPVTGMQSIGGKLYFFDQYGVKAEQLGIDVSFYNKFITWPAVAAQGIDFAILRAGGRGWETGLIYDDRWFQRNLKEARAAGIDLGVYFFSTATNAAEATEEALYVLDCLGGTKLELPIFIDVEYSGDYPKGRADQLSNTQREVIINAFCRTVIDGGYEAGVYSGQNYFKNNLDMRSLTKYTLWLASYTKNARFPNYPGHYDLWQFTDSGRVNGITGVVDMNAWM
;
A
#
# COMPACT_ATOMS: atom_id res chain seq x y z
N MET A 1 -30.94 2.56 -58.61
CA MET A 1 -30.41 3.29 -57.47
C MET A 1 -31.49 4.01 -56.61
N LYS A 2 -32.75 3.60 -56.66
CA LYS A 2 -33.90 4.22 -55.95
C LYS A 2 -34.69 3.25 -55.04
N LYS A 3 -34.22 2.04 -54.76
CA LYS A 3 -34.92 1.02 -53.95
C LYS A 3 -34.22 0.68 -52.61
N ARG A 4 -33.11 1.37 -52.21
CA ARG A 4 -32.39 1.09 -50.96
C ARG A 4 -32.56 2.16 -49.86
N ILE A 5 -33.29 3.22 -50.09
CA ILE A 5 -33.46 4.35 -49.11
C ILE A 5 -34.78 4.28 -48.33
N LYS A 6 -35.70 3.35 -48.67
CA LYS A 6 -36.98 3.24 -47.98
C LYS A 6 -37.01 2.31 -46.74
N HIS A 7 -35.88 1.66 -46.40
CA HIS A 7 -35.81 0.73 -45.26
C HIS A 7 -35.16 1.28 -44.01
N LEU A 8 -34.66 2.54 -44.06
CA LEU A 8 -33.95 3.19 -42.96
C LEU A 8 -34.75 4.28 -42.18
N LEU A 9 -36.00 4.51 -42.59
CA LEU A 9 -36.84 5.60 -42.00
C LEU A 9 -37.98 5.12 -41.12
N ASN A 10 -38.10 3.83 -40.79
CA ASN A 10 -39.18 3.28 -39.98
C ASN A 10 -38.68 2.59 -38.68
N LYS A 11 -37.63 3.12 -38.07
CA LYS A 11 -37.18 2.70 -36.72
C LYS A 11 -36.86 3.90 -35.86
N THR A 12 -37.83 4.75 -35.64
CA THR A 12 -37.75 5.81 -34.59
C THR A 12 -39.09 5.96 -33.92
N ALA A 13 -39.02 5.97 -32.62
CA ALA A 13 -40.05 6.37 -31.67
C ALA A 13 -40.75 5.21 -30.94
N GLU A 14 -40.12 4.72 -29.88
CA GLU A 14 -40.81 4.31 -28.68
C GLU A 14 -40.41 5.23 -27.52
N PRO A 15 -41.37 5.68 -26.67
CA PRO A 15 -41.14 6.73 -25.70
C PRO A 15 -40.46 6.14 -24.43
N ARG A 16 -39.17 6.39 -24.26
CA ARG A 16 -38.42 6.10 -23.03
C ARG A 16 -38.70 7.06 -21.87
N THR A 17 -39.61 8.00 -22.01
CA THR A 17 -39.87 9.05 -21.03
C THR A 17 -40.88 8.70 -19.93
N GLU A 18 -41.75 7.71 -20.13
CA GLU A 18 -42.74 7.36 -19.09
C GLU A 18 -42.20 6.50 -17.93
N LYS A 19 -41.14 5.73 -18.15
CA LYS A 19 -40.53 4.90 -17.06
C LYS A 19 -39.62 5.69 -16.11
N LEU A 20 -39.17 6.88 -16.51
CA LEU A 20 -38.31 7.70 -15.67
C LEU A 20 -39.15 8.49 -14.61
N LEU A 21 -40.42 8.83 -14.92
CA LEU A 21 -41.26 9.57 -13.98
C LEU A 21 -41.75 8.73 -12.80
N LEU A 22 -41.87 7.41 -12.95
CA LEU A 22 -42.40 6.52 -11.90
C LEU A 22 -41.36 6.13 -10.84
N VAL A 23 -40.05 6.34 -11.11
CA VAL A 23 -38.96 6.04 -10.15
C VAL A 23 -38.62 7.28 -9.31
N PHE A 24 -38.82 8.49 -9.81
CA PHE A 24 -38.46 9.72 -9.09
C PHE A 24 -39.58 10.27 -8.18
N LEU A 25 -40.85 9.88 -8.38
CA LEU A 25 -41.95 10.37 -7.57
C LEU A 25 -41.87 9.97 -6.07
N PRO A 26 -41.48 8.74 -5.67
CA PRO A 26 -41.36 8.40 -4.25
C PRO A 26 -40.14 9.06 -3.57
N PHE A 27 -39.09 9.41 -4.32
CA PHE A 27 -37.91 10.08 -3.77
C PHE A 27 -38.20 11.56 -3.45
N LEU A 28 -38.98 12.24 -4.29
CA LEU A 28 -39.34 13.65 -4.08
C LEU A 28 -40.27 13.83 -2.88
N THR A 29 -41.18 12.86 -2.63
CA THR A 29 -42.08 12.89 -1.46
C THR A 29 -41.30 12.62 -0.15
N LEU A 30 -40.27 11.79 -0.17
CA LEU A 30 -39.45 11.54 1.03
C LEU A 30 -38.61 12.77 1.44
N VAL A 31 -38.05 13.49 0.46
CA VAL A 31 -37.31 14.74 0.70
C VAL A 31 -38.22 15.86 1.20
N LEU A 32 -39.45 15.97 0.69
CA LEU A 32 -40.40 16.97 1.16
C LEU A 32 -40.91 16.70 2.59
N VAL A 33 -41.08 15.43 2.98
CA VAL A 33 -41.46 15.04 4.34
C VAL A 33 -40.31 15.29 5.33
N ALA A 34 -39.05 15.08 4.92
CA ALA A 34 -37.88 15.40 5.73
C ALA A 34 -37.72 16.91 5.99
N LEU A 35 -38.05 17.75 5.01
CA LEU A 35 -37.99 19.21 5.13
C LEU A 35 -39.12 19.79 5.99
N ILE A 36 -40.24 19.10 6.14
CA ILE A 36 -41.39 19.55 6.96
C ILE A 36 -41.20 19.17 8.45
N LEU A 37 -40.39 18.14 8.74
CA LEU A 37 -40.12 17.67 10.12
C LEU A 37 -38.86 18.31 10.75
N ALA A 38 -38.05 19.05 9.99
CA ALA A 38 -36.83 19.68 10.45
C ALA A 38 -36.98 20.84 11.48
N PRO A 39 -38.09 21.59 11.56
CA PRO A 39 -38.22 22.68 12.56
C PRO A 39 -38.40 22.21 14.01
N GLY A 40 -38.69 20.91 14.24
CA GLY A 40 -38.95 20.39 15.59
C GLY A 40 -37.72 19.89 16.33
N ILE A 41 -36.58 19.73 15.66
CA ILE A 41 -35.35 19.16 16.25
C ILE A 41 -34.36 20.27 16.70
N LEU A 42 -34.53 21.50 16.22
CA LEU A 42 -33.59 22.59 16.54
C LEU A 42 -33.85 23.25 17.92
N SER A 43 -34.98 22.96 18.58
CA SER A 43 -35.35 23.57 19.88
C SER A 43 -34.91 22.75 21.11
N ILE A 44 -34.23 21.61 20.94
CA ILE A 44 -33.78 20.72 22.06
C ILE A 44 -32.31 20.93 22.43
N LEU A 45 -31.55 21.73 21.68
CA LEU A 45 -30.10 21.94 21.90
C LEU A 45 -29.72 23.26 22.56
N GLU A 46 -30.70 24.11 22.96
CA GLU A 46 -30.43 25.45 23.56
C GLU A 46 -30.43 25.49 25.09
N ASP A 47 -30.72 24.39 25.80
CA ASP A 47 -30.76 24.37 27.27
C ASP A 47 -29.70 23.43 27.91
N ALA A 48 -28.44 23.57 27.57
CA ALA A 48 -27.33 23.00 28.33
C ALA A 48 -26.62 24.10 29.12
N PRO A 49 -26.52 24.02 30.47
CA PRO A 49 -25.86 25.04 31.27
C PRO A 49 -24.36 25.04 31.07
N LEU A 50 -23.80 26.22 30.77
CA LEU A 50 -22.38 26.49 30.71
C LEU A 50 -21.74 26.32 32.10
N LEU A 51 -20.75 25.46 32.22
CA LEU A 51 -19.88 25.38 33.41
C LEU A 51 -18.95 26.60 33.45
N PRO A 52 -18.69 27.19 34.61
CA PRO A 52 -17.81 28.37 34.74
C PRO A 52 -16.33 27.98 34.58
N PRO A 53 -15.45 28.90 34.16
CA PRO A 53 -14.03 28.64 34.00
C PRO A 53 -13.34 28.50 35.36
N GLU A 54 -12.53 27.46 35.48
CA GLU A 54 -11.73 27.16 36.65
C GLU A 54 -10.56 28.15 36.78
N SER A 55 -10.50 28.81 37.92
CA SER A 55 -9.54 29.85 38.31
C SER A 55 -8.14 29.26 38.48
N ALA A 56 -7.14 29.90 37.88
CA ALA A 56 -5.74 29.65 38.14
C ALA A 56 -5.40 30.02 39.60
N ALA A 57 -4.98 29.05 40.38
CA ALA A 57 -4.38 29.25 41.70
C ALA A 57 -2.87 29.01 41.61
N THR A 58 -2.13 30.11 41.79
CA THR A 58 -0.72 30.15 42.12
C THR A 58 -0.48 29.54 43.51
N ALA A 59 0.50 28.64 43.62
CA ALA A 59 1.03 28.21 44.91
C ALA A 59 2.56 28.35 44.88
N GLU A 60 3.04 29.17 45.82
CA GLU A 60 4.44 29.35 46.22
C GLU A 60 4.95 28.16 47.06
N PRO A 61 6.28 28.02 47.26
CA PRO A 61 6.92 26.82 47.77
C PRO A 61 7.02 26.80 49.29
N ALA A 62 6.88 25.63 49.90
CA ALA A 62 7.19 25.41 51.33
C ALA A 62 8.39 24.46 51.47
N GLU A 63 9.29 24.88 52.33
CA GLU A 63 10.59 24.28 52.69
C GLU A 63 10.46 22.96 53.47
N ALA A 64 11.51 22.16 53.25
CA ALA A 64 12.24 21.21 54.09
C ALA A 64 11.66 20.73 55.45
N GLU A 65 11.68 19.42 55.66
CA GLU A 65 12.48 18.65 56.62
C GLU A 65 11.98 17.20 56.72
N GLY A 66 12.90 16.26 56.75
CA GLY A 66 12.57 14.87 57.03
C GLY A 66 13.55 13.83 56.49
N LEU A 67 14.74 13.72 57.13
CA LEU A 67 15.64 12.58 56.92
C LEU A 67 14.95 11.26 57.33
N ALA A 68 14.76 10.37 56.38
CA ALA A 68 14.44 8.96 56.62
C ALA A 68 15.33 8.07 55.77
N ARG A 69 15.99 7.14 56.45
CA ARG A 69 16.96 6.13 56.05
C ARG A 69 16.73 5.49 54.69
N LEU A 70 17.78 5.44 53.89
CA LEU A 70 17.93 4.60 52.69
C LEU A 70 17.98 3.11 53.07
N PRO A 71 17.29 2.25 52.35
CA PRO A 71 17.53 0.80 52.38
C PRO A 71 18.81 0.48 51.62
N LYS A 72 19.56 -0.47 52.14
CA LYS A 72 20.81 -0.97 51.49
C LYS A 72 20.53 -1.50 50.11
N GLU A 73 21.23 -1.00 49.15
CA GLU A 73 21.30 -1.43 47.77
C GLU A 73 21.96 -2.82 47.70
N GLU A 74 21.19 -3.83 47.40
CA GLU A 74 21.66 -5.16 47.09
C GLU A 74 22.26 -5.12 45.69
N THR A 75 23.55 -5.25 45.58
CA THR A 75 24.32 -5.21 44.32
C THR A 75 23.92 -6.39 43.49
N GLN A 76 22.97 -6.25 42.55
CA GLN A 76 22.76 -7.19 41.48
C GLN A 76 23.94 -7.15 40.54
N LEU A 77 24.59 -8.29 40.37
CA LEU A 77 25.59 -8.53 39.32
C LEU A 77 24.99 -8.18 37.95
N PRO A 78 25.73 -7.50 37.06
CA PRO A 78 25.25 -7.20 35.74
C PRO A 78 24.91 -8.50 35.01
N ALA A 79 23.69 -8.54 34.43
CA ALA A 79 23.26 -9.63 33.56
C ALA A 79 24.31 -9.82 32.45
N SER A 80 24.72 -11.06 32.24
CA SER A 80 25.64 -11.43 31.19
C SER A 80 25.17 -10.89 29.83
N THR A 81 26.00 -10.06 29.20
CA THR A 81 25.80 -9.65 27.80
C THR A 81 25.60 -10.92 26.97
N PRO A 82 24.55 -11.00 26.13
CA PRO A 82 24.39 -12.14 25.26
C PRO A 82 25.62 -12.23 24.35
N GLU A 83 26.24 -13.41 24.35
CA GLU A 83 27.36 -13.74 23.48
C GLU A 83 26.92 -13.48 22.03
N PRO A 84 27.71 -12.77 21.19
CA PRO A 84 27.32 -12.52 19.81
C PRO A 84 27.08 -13.86 19.14
N THR A 85 25.84 -14.10 18.70
CA THR A 85 25.48 -15.25 17.87
C THR A 85 26.37 -15.17 16.62
N LEU A 86 27.30 -16.10 16.51
CA LEU A 86 28.13 -16.22 15.32
C LEU A 86 27.19 -16.33 14.12
N ALA A 87 27.42 -15.48 13.11
CA ALA A 87 26.73 -15.59 11.84
C ALA A 87 26.84 -17.05 11.35
N PRO A 88 25.76 -17.64 10.81
CA PRO A 88 25.82 -19.02 10.35
C PRO A 88 26.98 -19.15 9.37
N THR A 89 27.83 -20.13 9.62
CA THR A 89 28.92 -20.48 8.70
C THR A 89 28.28 -20.74 7.33
N PRO A 90 28.76 -20.10 6.25
CA PRO A 90 28.18 -20.33 4.93
C PRO A 90 28.25 -21.84 4.62
N ASP A 91 27.13 -22.35 4.10
CA ASP A 91 27.07 -23.76 3.69
C ASP A 91 28.19 -24.07 2.71
N PRO A 92 28.82 -25.27 2.81
CA PRO A 92 29.91 -25.61 1.92
C PRO A 92 29.47 -25.54 0.46
N ILE A 93 30.32 -24.94 -0.40
CA ILE A 93 30.07 -24.85 -1.84
C ILE A 93 29.79 -26.25 -2.38
N THR A 94 28.57 -26.47 -2.86
CA THR A 94 28.19 -27.74 -3.47
C THR A 94 28.57 -27.70 -4.95
N VAL A 95 29.40 -28.68 -5.35
CA VAL A 95 29.84 -28.84 -6.76
C VAL A 95 29.45 -30.23 -7.27
N SER A 96 29.19 -30.33 -8.58
CA SER A 96 29.00 -31.59 -9.27
C SER A 96 30.33 -32.36 -9.40
N GLU A 97 30.26 -33.61 -9.84
CA GLU A 97 31.50 -34.41 -10.18
C GLU A 97 32.36 -33.71 -11.25
N SER A 98 31.75 -32.89 -12.13
CA SER A 98 32.44 -32.08 -13.13
C SER A 98 32.98 -30.74 -12.59
N GLY A 99 32.79 -30.43 -11.32
CA GLY A 99 33.17 -29.15 -10.68
C GLY A 99 32.21 -28.01 -10.93
N ALA A 100 31.02 -28.25 -11.50
CA ALA A 100 30.01 -27.23 -11.67
C ALA A 100 29.31 -26.88 -10.32
N LEU A 101 29.02 -25.62 -10.08
CA LEU A 101 28.26 -25.15 -8.91
C LEU A 101 26.85 -25.71 -8.95
N LEU A 102 26.31 -26.15 -7.81
CA LEU A 102 24.95 -26.68 -7.67
C LEU A 102 24.28 -26.13 -6.42
N GLY A 103 22.93 -25.96 -6.48
CA GLY A 103 22.15 -25.54 -5.34
C GLY A 103 22.45 -24.11 -4.91
N TRP A 104 22.24 -23.82 -3.64
CA TRP A 104 22.48 -22.50 -3.06
C TRP A 104 23.99 -22.18 -3.02
N GLN A 105 24.31 -20.96 -3.49
CA GLN A 105 25.70 -20.45 -3.51
C GLN A 105 25.72 -18.99 -3.05
N GLN A 106 26.74 -18.65 -2.26
CA GLN A 106 27.08 -17.27 -1.89
C GLN A 106 28.34 -16.87 -2.66
N ILE A 107 28.23 -15.85 -3.54
CA ILE A 107 29.34 -15.40 -4.38
C ILE A 107 29.40 -13.86 -4.29
N ALA A 108 30.52 -13.35 -3.79
CA ALA A 108 30.77 -11.90 -3.64
C ALA A 108 29.64 -11.14 -2.90
N GLY A 109 29.04 -11.76 -1.88
CA GLY A 109 27.96 -11.17 -1.09
C GLY A 109 26.56 -11.36 -1.66
N SER A 110 26.42 -11.87 -2.88
CA SER A 110 25.12 -12.16 -3.52
C SER A 110 24.79 -13.64 -3.40
N THR A 111 23.48 -13.93 -3.29
CA THR A 111 22.96 -15.31 -3.19
C THR A 111 22.42 -15.75 -4.54
N TYR A 112 22.79 -16.96 -4.95
CA TYR A 112 22.39 -17.61 -6.20
C TYR A 112 21.82 -19.00 -5.92
N TYR A 113 21.06 -19.53 -6.87
CA TYR A 113 20.71 -20.94 -6.91
C TYR A 113 21.06 -21.52 -8.28
N TYR A 114 21.90 -22.55 -8.30
CA TYR A 114 22.33 -23.23 -9.52
C TYR A 114 21.52 -24.50 -9.71
N ASP A 115 21.01 -24.68 -10.92
CA ASP A 115 20.30 -25.88 -11.31
C ASP A 115 21.25 -27.11 -11.44
N GLN A 116 20.69 -28.27 -11.76
CA GLN A 116 21.45 -29.50 -11.93
C GLN A 116 22.46 -29.47 -13.10
N ASN A 117 22.34 -28.46 -13.99
CA ASN A 117 23.28 -28.27 -15.11
C ASN A 117 24.40 -27.25 -14.77
N GLY A 118 24.42 -26.74 -13.55
CA GLY A 118 25.33 -25.67 -13.13
C GLY A 118 25.01 -24.29 -13.70
N THR A 119 23.73 -24.03 -14.03
CA THR A 119 23.28 -22.74 -14.54
C THR A 119 22.53 -22.00 -13.44
N PRO A 120 22.84 -20.70 -13.16
CA PRO A 120 22.08 -19.93 -12.20
C PRO A 120 20.65 -19.72 -12.70
N VAL A 121 19.68 -19.99 -11.82
CA VAL A 121 18.25 -19.77 -12.14
C VAL A 121 17.92 -18.29 -12.14
N THR A 122 16.89 -17.89 -12.87
CA THR A 122 16.37 -16.51 -12.96
C THR A 122 14.85 -16.50 -12.83
N GLY A 123 14.27 -15.35 -12.48
CA GLY A 123 12.82 -15.18 -12.30
C GLY A 123 12.31 -15.87 -11.04
N MET A 124 11.01 -16.12 -11.05
CA MET A 124 10.34 -16.82 -9.96
C MET A 124 10.71 -18.31 -9.97
N GLN A 125 11.15 -18.81 -8.82
CA GLN A 125 11.49 -20.20 -8.59
C GLN A 125 10.78 -20.74 -7.36
N SER A 126 10.41 -22.02 -7.41
CA SER A 126 9.94 -22.76 -6.24
C SER A 126 11.02 -23.76 -5.82
N ILE A 127 11.67 -23.51 -4.69
CA ILE A 127 12.77 -24.32 -4.18
C ILE A 127 12.43 -24.79 -2.77
N GLY A 128 12.37 -26.09 -2.56
CA GLY A 128 11.99 -26.68 -1.27
C GLY A 128 10.59 -26.27 -0.79
N GLY A 129 9.67 -25.96 -1.72
CA GLY A 129 8.29 -25.55 -1.42
C GLY A 129 8.12 -24.07 -1.11
N LYS A 130 9.21 -23.29 -1.10
CA LYS A 130 9.19 -21.83 -0.96
C LYS A 130 9.41 -21.14 -2.31
N LEU A 131 8.85 -19.95 -2.45
CA LEU A 131 9.03 -19.07 -3.61
C LEU A 131 10.25 -18.17 -3.39
N TYR A 132 10.97 -17.91 -4.46
CA TYR A 132 12.10 -16.99 -4.51
C TYR A 132 12.09 -16.25 -5.85
N PHE A 133 12.56 -15.02 -5.85
CA PHE A 133 12.80 -14.27 -7.08
C PHE A 133 14.30 -14.08 -7.28
N PHE A 134 14.75 -14.32 -8.51
CA PHE A 134 16.13 -14.07 -8.95
C PHE A 134 16.11 -13.12 -10.14
N ASP A 135 16.97 -12.15 -10.14
CA ASP A 135 17.08 -11.20 -11.23
C ASP A 135 17.61 -11.84 -12.54
N GLN A 136 17.79 -11.04 -13.56
CA GLN A 136 18.31 -11.51 -14.85
C GLN A 136 19.74 -12.06 -14.80
N TYR A 137 20.48 -11.80 -13.75
CA TYR A 137 21.84 -12.32 -13.50
C TYR A 137 21.87 -13.50 -12.53
N GLY A 138 20.71 -13.90 -12.04
CA GLY A 138 20.56 -14.99 -11.07
C GLY A 138 20.80 -14.56 -9.61
N VAL A 139 20.85 -13.27 -9.31
CA VAL A 139 20.97 -12.78 -7.93
C VAL A 139 19.60 -12.85 -7.28
N LYS A 140 19.52 -13.50 -6.11
CA LYS A 140 18.30 -13.56 -5.30
C LYS A 140 17.94 -12.17 -4.79
N ALA A 141 16.69 -11.76 -4.95
CA ALA A 141 16.14 -10.56 -4.32
C ALA A 141 16.29 -10.64 -2.78
N GLU A 142 16.46 -9.50 -2.14
CA GLU A 142 16.57 -9.44 -0.68
C GLU A 142 15.28 -9.97 -0.03
N GLN A 143 14.13 -9.49 -0.47
CA GLN A 143 12.82 -9.92 -0.01
C GLN A 143 11.86 -10.14 -1.19
N LEU A 144 10.96 -11.12 -1.05
CA LEU A 144 9.86 -11.39 -1.97
C LEU A 144 8.54 -11.03 -1.30
N GLY A 145 7.72 -10.24 -1.97
CA GLY A 145 6.44 -9.80 -1.44
C GLY A 145 5.30 -9.84 -2.44
N ILE A 146 4.14 -9.45 -1.94
CA ILE A 146 2.92 -9.29 -2.70
C ILE A 146 2.28 -7.95 -2.39
N ASP A 147 1.45 -7.42 -3.30
CA ASP A 147 0.51 -6.38 -2.94
C ASP A 147 -0.91 -6.85 -3.17
N VAL A 148 -1.81 -6.43 -2.30
CA VAL A 148 -3.18 -6.95 -2.26
C VAL A 148 -4.21 -5.89 -1.96
N SER A 149 -5.41 -6.14 -2.48
CA SER A 149 -6.58 -5.32 -2.29
C SER A 149 -7.85 -6.17 -2.14
N PHE A 150 -9.01 -5.53 -2.13
CA PHE A 150 -10.28 -6.25 -2.08
C PHE A 150 -10.48 -7.22 -3.26
N TYR A 151 -9.76 -7.04 -4.36
CA TYR A 151 -9.84 -7.97 -5.52
C TYR A 151 -9.34 -9.37 -5.18
N ASN A 152 -8.36 -9.50 -4.28
CA ASN A 152 -7.81 -10.78 -3.83
C ASN A 152 -8.75 -11.51 -2.84
N LYS A 153 -9.81 -10.84 -2.36
CA LYS A 153 -10.84 -11.40 -1.47
C LYS A 153 -10.25 -11.96 -0.18
N PHE A 154 -10.69 -13.15 0.20
CA PHE A 154 -10.22 -13.84 1.38
C PHE A 154 -8.83 -14.45 1.16
N ILE A 155 -7.88 -14.11 2.04
CA ILE A 155 -6.50 -14.60 2.01
C ILE A 155 -6.26 -15.45 3.26
N THR A 156 -5.60 -16.60 3.06
CA THR A 156 -5.12 -17.47 4.14
C THR A 156 -3.66 -17.15 4.42
N TRP A 157 -3.41 -16.13 5.23
CA TRP A 157 -2.09 -15.55 5.49
C TRP A 157 -1.03 -16.55 5.98
N PRO A 158 -1.33 -17.53 6.87
CA PRO A 158 -0.35 -18.56 7.24
C PRO A 158 0.15 -19.38 6.04
N ALA A 159 -0.70 -19.62 5.02
CA ALA A 159 -0.28 -20.34 3.83
C ALA A 159 0.60 -19.46 2.91
N VAL A 160 0.34 -18.16 2.87
CA VAL A 160 1.15 -17.15 2.16
C VAL A 160 2.56 -17.11 2.78
N ALA A 161 2.66 -16.94 4.09
CA ALA A 161 3.94 -16.91 4.82
C ALA A 161 4.73 -18.22 4.65
N ALA A 162 4.05 -19.37 4.71
CA ALA A 162 4.69 -20.68 4.54
C ALA A 162 5.34 -20.85 3.16
N GLN A 163 4.89 -20.13 2.15
CA GLN A 163 5.49 -20.12 0.81
C GLN A 163 6.73 -19.21 0.67
N GLY A 164 7.15 -18.51 1.71
CA GLY A 164 8.33 -17.63 1.67
C GLY A 164 8.02 -16.23 1.14
N ILE A 165 6.80 -15.75 1.35
CA ILE A 165 6.46 -14.35 1.15
C ILE A 165 6.90 -13.59 2.42
N ASP A 166 7.83 -12.66 2.25
CA ASP A 166 8.46 -11.92 3.33
C ASP A 166 7.61 -10.70 3.72
N PHE A 167 7.02 -10.00 2.75
CA PHE A 167 6.24 -8.78 2.98
C PHE A 167 4.95 -8.70 2.16
N ALA A 168 4.03 -7.86 2.61
CA ALA A 168 2.81 -7.52 1.88
C ALA A 168 2.50 -6.03 1.95
N ILE A 169 2.12 -5.41 0.82
CA ILE A 169 1.66 -4.04 0.75
C ILE A 169 0.14 -4.06 0.59
N LEU A 170 -0.57 -3.53 1.59
CA LEU A 170 -2.02 -3.64 1.70
C LEU A 170 -2.71 -2.37 1.24
N ARG A 171 -3.72 -2.46 0.38
CA ARG A 171 -4.51 -1.28 0.03
C ARG A 171 -5.38 -0.84 1.20
N ALA A 172 -5.20 0.40 1.68
CA ALA A 172 -6.08 0.99 2.69
C ALA A 172 -7.41 1.45 2.08
N GLY A 173 -7.37 1.97 0.88
CA GLY A 173 -8.51 2.51 0.17
C GLY A 173 -8.08 3.22 -1.11
N GLY A 174 -8.91 4.12 -1.58
CA GLY A 174 -8.60 4.96 -2.73
C GLY A 174 -9.57 6.14 -2.83
N ARG A 175 -9.30 7.03 -3.79
CA ARG A 175 -10.22 8.11 -4.18
C ARG A 175 -10.84 7.79 -5.53
N GLY A 176 -12.16 7.90 -5.62
CA GLY A 176 -12.90 7.61 -6.85
C GLY A 176 -12.52 8.56 -7.98
N TRP A 177 -12.10 8.01 -9.10
CA TRP A 177 -11.58 8.75 -10.26
C TRP A 177 -12.61 9.64 -10.97
N GLU A 178 -13.91 9.38 -10.78
CA GLU A 178 -15.00 10.24 -11.24
C GLU A 178 -15.54 11.12 -10.11
N THR A 179 -15.79 10.52 -8.94
CA THR A 179 -16.52 11.15 -7.85
C THR A 179 -15.66 12.03 -6.95
N GLY A 180 -14.36 11.73 -6.85
CA GLY A 180 -13.46 12.36 -5.91
C GLY A 180 -13.70 11.97 -4.44
N LEU A 181 -14.58 11.01 -4.17
CA LEU A 181 -14.86 10.55 -2.81
C LEU A 181 -13.87 9.45 -2.40
N ILE A 182 -13.40 9.50 -1.16
CA ILE A 182 -12.60 8.42 -0.56
C ILE A 182 -13.49 7.20 -0.32
N TYR A 183 -12.93 6.02 -0.57
CA TYR A 183 -13.55 4.73 -0.27
C TYR A 183 -12.55 3.80 0.41
N ASP A 184 -13.06 2.97 1.33
CA ASP A 184 -12.24 1.98 2.05
C ASP A 184 -11.98 0.73 1.21
N ASP A 185 -10.84 0.10 1.44
CA ASP A 185 -10.70 -1.31 1.08
C ASP A 185 -11.29 -2.18 2.21
N ARG A 186 -12.40 -2.84 1.93
CA ARG A 186 -13.16 -3.64 2.92
C ARG A 186 -12.38 -4.78 3.57
N TRP A 187 -11.24 -5.18 3.00
CA TRP A 187 -10.38 -6.23 3.53
C TRP A 187 -9.18 -5.69 4.29
N PHE A 188 -8.93 -4.39 4.25
CA PHE A 188 -7.73 -3.77 4.81
C PHE A 188 -7.51 -4.15 6.28
N GLN A 189 -8.45 -3.86 7.16
CA GLN A 189 -8.31 -4.10 8.59
C GLN A 189 -8.08 -5.58 8.94
N ARG A 190 -8.76 -6.46 8.21
CA ARG A 190 -8.57 -7.88 8.36
C ARG A 190 -7.18 -8.32 7.90
N ASN A 191 -6.77 -7.90 6.71
CA ASN A 191 -5.47 -8.24 6.14
C ASN A 191 -4.34 -7.70 7.02
N LEU A 192 -4.44 -6.45 7.51
CA LEU A 192 -3.48 -5.84 8.43
C LEU A 192 -3.26 -6.69 9.69
N LYS A 193 -4.34 -7.17 10.30
CA LYS A 193 -4.31 -8.01 11.49
C LYS A 193 -3.76 -9.42 11.20
N GLU A 194 -4.27 -10.08 10.17
CA GLU A 194 -3.97 -11.49 9.90
C GLU A 194 -2.60 -11.71 9.27
N ALA A 195 -2.15 -10.81 8.37
CA ALA A 195 -0.82 -10.86 7.79
C ALA A 195 0.26 -10.64 8.85
N ARG A 196 0.08 -9.64 9.73
CA ARG A 196 0.98 -9.42 10.88
C ARG A 196 1.05 -10.64 11.81
N ALA A 197 -0.10 -11.25 12.12
CA ALA A 197 -0.15 -12.46 12.94
C ALA A 197 0.55 -13.66 12.27
N ALA A 198 0.67 -13.67 10.96
CA ALA A 198 1.42 -14.66 10.18
C ALA A 198 2.92 -14.34 10.09
N GLY A 199 3.39 -13.21 10.64
CA GLY A 199 4.80 -12.80 10.63
C GLY A 199 5.26 -12.21 9.31
N ILE A 200 4.35 -11.64 8.52
CA ILE A 200 4.64 -10.94 7.25
C ILE A 200 4.87 -9.47 7.55
N ASP A 201 5.96 -8.88 7.04
CA ASP A 201 6.24 -7.46 7.12
C ASP A 201 5.22 -6.65 6.30
N LEU A 202 4.78 -5.50 6.81
CA LEU A 202 3.65 -4.78 6.23
C LEU A 202 4.01 -3.38 5.75
N GLY A 203 3.58 -3.09 4.53
CA GLY A 203 3.42 -1.76 3.98
C GLY A 203 1.95 -1.49 3.63
N VAL A 204 1.66 -0.26 3.25
CA VAL A 204 0.31 0.16 2.89
C VAL A 204 0.34 1.00 1.62
N TYR A 205 -0.68 0.92 0.79
CA TYR A 205 -0.84 1.86 -0.30
C TYR A 205 -2.26 2.46 -0.37
N PHE A 206 -2.35 3.62 -0.99
CA PHE A 206 -3.60 4.31 -1.24
C PHE A 206 -3.67 4.73 -2.72
N PHE A 207 -4.72 4.28 -3.43
CA PHE A 207 -4.95 4.66 -4.82
C PHE A 207 -5.43 6.10 -4.91
N SER A 208 -4.56 6.99 -5.36
CA SER A 208 -4.80 8.43 -5.36
C SER A 208 -5.30 8.93 -6.71
N THR A 209 -6.37 9.68 -6.68
CA THR A 209 -6.80 10.55 -7.78
C THR A 209 -6.95 11.99 -7.33
N ALA A 210 -6.16 12.40 -6.32
CA ALA A 210 -6.12 13.79 -5.86
C ALA A 210 -5.77 14.75 -6.99
N THR A 211 -6.42 15.92 -6.99
CA THR A 211 -6.18 16.98 -7.97
C THR A 211 -5.45 18.20 -7.39
N ASN A 212 -5.23 18.20 -6.10
CA ASN A 212 -4.54 19.26 -5.36
C ASN A 212 -3.94 18.75 -4.04
N ALA A 213 -3.10 19.56 -3.40
CA ALA A 213 -2.43 19.22 -2.16
C ALA A 213 -3.37 18.93 -0.98
N ALA A 214 -4.51 19.62 -0.90
CA ALA A 214 -5.46 19.43 0.20
C ALA A 214 -6.09 18.04 0.14
N GLU A 215 -6.48 17.58 -1.05
CA GLU A 215 -7.00 16.23 -1.25
C GLU A 215 -5.94 15.16 -0.94
N ALA A 216 -4.69 15.37 -1.35
CA ALA A 216 -3.59 14.44 -1.05
C ALA A 216 -3.30 14.36 0.46
N THR A 217 -3.37 15.49 1.17
CA THR A 217 -3.28 15.52 2.63
C THR A 217 -4.44 14.76 3.28
N GLU A 218 -5.67 14.94 2.78
CA GLU A 218 -6.84 14.19 3.25
C GLU A 218 -6.68 12.67 3.05
N GLU A 219 -6.15 12.24 1.90
CA GLU A 219 -5.86 10.83 1.61
C GLU A 219 -4.82 10.24 2.60
N ALA A 220 -3.75 10.97 2.86
CA ALA A 220 -2.73 10.54 3.82
C ALA A 220 -3.28 10.46 5.25
N LEU A 221 -4.04 11.47 5.71
CA LEU A 221 -4.69 11.47 7.02
C LEU A 221 -5.67 10.30 7.16
N TYR A 222 -6.42 9.99 6.11
CA TYR A 222 -7.31 8.82 6.08
C TYR A 222 -6.52 7.51 6.30
N VAL A 223 -5.37 7.33 5.64
CA VAL A 223 -4.53 6.14 5.83
C VAL A 223 -4.00 6.07 7.26
N LEU A 224 -3.54 7.19 7.82
CA LEU A 224 -3.05 7.27 9.21
C LEU A 224 -4.15 6.92 10.22
N ASP A 225 -5.38 7.38 9.99
CA ASP A 225 -6.55 7.04 10.82
C ASP A 225 -6.86 5.53 10.74
N CYS A 226 -6.87 4.97 9.53
CA CYS A 226 -7.07 3.53 9.31
C CYS A 226 -6.03 2.66 10.02
N LEU A 227 -4.78 3.13 10.14
CA LEU A 227 -3.70 2.45 10.84
C LEU A 227 -3.82 2.54 12.37
N GLY A 228 -4.43 3.61 12.91
CA GLY A 228 -4.63 3.80 14.35
C GLY A 228 -3.33 3.69 15.17
N GLY A 229 -2.19 4.12 14.62
CA GLY A 229 -0.87 4.01 15.25
C GLY A 229 -0.21 2.64 15.11
N THR A 230 -0.75 1.73 14.31
CA THR A 230 -0.11 0.43 14.00
C THR A 230 1.21 0.66 13.28
N LYS A 231 2.33 0.19 13.83
CA LYS A 231 3.65 0.29 13.19
C LYS A 231 3.71 -0.54 11.91
N LEU A 232 4.45 -0.04 10.94
CA LEU A 232 4.74 -0.72 9.68
C LEU A 232 6.25 -0.94 9.55
N GLU A 233 6.62 -2.02 8.88
CA GLU A 233 8.00 -2.37 8.54
C GLU A 233 8.40 -1.78 7.17
N LEU A 234 7.42 -1.52 6.30
CA LEU A 234 7.58 -0.91 4.98
C LEU A 234 6.83 0.42 4.90
N PRO A 235 7.13 1.26 3.89
CA PRO A 235 6.48 2.57 3.73
C PRO A 235 4.97 2.53 3.49
N ILE A 236 4.36 3.72 3.65
CA ILE A 236 3.05 4.03 3.10
C ILE A 236 3.25 4.67 1.73
N PHE A 237 2.68 4.04 0.69
CA PHE A 237 2.83 4.47 -0.69
C PHE A 237 1.61 5.24 -1.17
N ILE A 238 1.86 6.40 -1.81
CA ILE A 238 0.87 6.99 -2.71
C ILE A 238 0.96 6.26 -4.05
N ASP A 239 -0.16 5.71 -4.52
CA ASP A 239 -0.28 5.06 -5.81
C ASP A 239 -0.85 6.07 -6.82
N VAL A 240 -0.02 6.51 -7.76
CA VAL A 240 -0.36 7.50 -8.79
C VAL A 240 -0.20 6.91 -10.18
N GLU A 241 -1.34 6.72 -10.83
CA GLU A 241 -1.38 6.15 -12.18
C GLU A 241 -2.57 6.71 -12.97
N TYR A 242 -2.65 6.42 -14.25
CA TYR A 242 -3.85 6.74 -15.01
C TYR A 242 -5.03 5.92 -14.50
N SER A 243 -6.18 6.57 -14.37
CA SER A 243 -7.41 5.84 -14.15
C SER A 243 -7.73 4.93 -15.34
N GLY A 244 -8.43 3.81 -15.11
CA GLY A 244 -8.66 2.79 -16.14
C GLY A 244 -9.32 3.32 -17.42
N ASP A 245 -9.99 4.47 -17.37
CA ASP A 245 -10.68 5.13 -18.49
C ASP A 245 -9.96 6.41 -18.98
N TYR A 246 -8.60 6.37 -18.98
CA TYR A 246 -7.81 7.50 -19.51
C TYR A 246 -8.36 7.98 -20.88
N PRO A 247 -8.54 9.30 -21.11
CA PRO A 247 -8.13 10.44 -20.26
C PRO A 247 -9.28 11.01 -19.39
N LYS A 248 -10.23 10.25 -18.92
CA LYS A 248 -11.44 10.73 -18.25
C LYS A 248 -11.30 10.92 -16.75
N GLY A 249 -10.31 10.29 -16.13
CA GLY A 249 -10.08 10.42 -14.71
C GLY A 249 -9.74 11.86 -14.31
N ARG A 250 -10.21 12.28 -13.15
CA ARG A 250 -10.06 13.65 -12.64
C ARG A 250 -8.59 14.09 -12.50
N ALA A 251 -7.66 13.18 -12.27
CA ALA A 251 -6.22 13.43 -12.15
C ALA A 251 -5.44 13.20 -13.45
N ASP A 252 -6.04 12.63 -14.50
CA ASP A 252 -5.33 12.20 -15.70
C ASP A 252 -4.70 13.35 -16.49
N GLN A 253 -5.32 14.55 -16.46
CA GLN A 253 -4.91 15.72 -17.21
C GLN A 253 -3.99 16.69 -16.44
N LEU A 254 -3.56 16.31 -15.23
CA LEU A 254 -2.67 17.14 -14.41
C LEU A 254 -1.29 17.29 -15.09
N SER A 255 -0.66 18.43 -14.91
CA SER A 255 0.73 18.64 -15.27
C SER A 255 1.68 17.91 -14.31
N ASN A 256 2.92 17.66 -14.74
CA ASN A 256 3.94 17.04 -13.89
C ASN A 256 4.15 17.83 -12.58
N THR A 257 4.17 19.18 -12.66
CA THR A 257 4.28 20.03 -11.46
C THR A 257 3.12 19.86 -10.49
N GLN A 258 1.89 19.72 -11.00
CA GLN A 258 0.73 19.48 -10.11
C GLN A 258 0.80 18.11 -9.45
N ARG A 259 1.20 17.08 -10.18
CA ARG A 259 1.42 15.72 -9.62
C ARG A 259 2.50 15.74 -8.53
N GLU A 260 3.59 16.45 -8.76
CA GLU A 260 4.66 16.61 -7.78
C GLU A 260 4.19 17.29 -6.48
N VAL A 261 3.38 18.33 -6.59
CA VAL A 261 2.76 18.99 -5.42
C VAL A 261 1.88 18.03 -4.64
N ILE A 262 1.07 17.20 -5.32
CA ILE A 262 0.19 16.19 -4.75
C ILE A 262 1.00 15.12 -4.01
N ILE A 263 1.97 14.51 -4.69
CA ILE A 263 2.84 13.48 -4.11
C ILE A 263 3.56 13.99 -2.87
N ASN A 264 4.13 15.20 -2.96
CA ASN A 264 4.83 15.79 -1.83
C ASN A 264 3.89 16.09 -0.65
N ALA A 265 2.65 16.50 -0.89
CA ALA A 265 1.68 16.75 0.18
C ALA A 265 1.32 15.44 0.92
N PHE A 266 1.02 14.37 0.17
CA PHE A 266 0.76 13.05 0.74
C PHE A 266 1.96 12.54 1.55
N CYS A 267 3.14 12.46 0.92
CA CYS A 267 4.33 11.90 1.56
C CYS A 267 4.78 12.69 2.79
N ARG A 268 4.69 14.02 2.78
CA ARG A 268 4.99 14.82 3.98
C ARG A 268 4.04 14.54 5.11
N THR A 269 2.73 14.45 4.84
CA THR A 269 1.73 14.11 5.85
C THR A 269 1.99 12.73 6.45
N VAL A 270 2.38 11.74 5.64
CA VAL A 270 2.78 10.40 6.11
C VAL A 270 4.01 10.48 7.03
N ILE A 271 5.04 11.23 6.62
CA ILE A 271 6.28 11.40 7.42
C ILE A 271 5.99 12.14 8.74
N ASP A 272 5.18 13.20 8.69
CA ASP A 272 4.76 13.93 9.88
C ASP A 272 3.94 13.04 10.84
N GLY A 273 3.25 12.02 10.30
CA GLY A 273 2.57 10.95 11.05
C GLY A 273 3.52 9.89 11.64
N GLY A 274 4.83 9.97 11.39
CA GLY A 274 5.83 9.05 11.94
C GLY A 274 6.08 7.78 11.14
N TYR A 275 5.69 7.76 9.86
CA TYR A 275 5.90 6.62 8.95
C TYR A 275 6.85 6.97 7.81
N GLU A 276 7.44 5.96 7.19
CA GLU A 276 8.15 6.13 5.94
C GLU A 276 7.15 6.30 4.78
N ALA A 277 7.53 7.12 3.81
CA ALA A 277 6.69 7.41 2.65
C ALA A 277 7.31 6.91 1.36
N GLY A 278 6.47 6.38 0.47
CA GLY A 278 6.88 5.92 -0.83
C GLY A 278 5.92 6.36 -1.95
N VAL A 279 6.36 6.14 -3.18
CA VAL A 279 5.60 6.44 -4.40
C VAL A 279 5.56 5.22 -5.28
N TYR A 280 4.37 4.74 -5.61
CA TYR A 280 4.15 3.69 -6.61
C TYR A 280 3.67 4.29 -7.91
N SER A 281 4.18 3.76 -8.99
CA SER A 281 3.63 3.97 -10.33
C SER A 281 4.16 2.96 -11.34
N GLY A 282 3.50 2.89 -12.50
CA GLY A 282 4.00 2.17 -13.66
C GLY A 282 5.21 2.86 -14.30
N GLN A 283 6.11 2.06 -14.91
CA GLN A 283 7.33 2.54 -15.56
C GLN A 283 7.12 3.70 -16.53
N ASN A 284 6.08 3.65 -17.36
CA ASN A 284 5.79 4.70 -18.33
C ASN A 284 5.28 5.98 -17.67
N TYR A 285 4.56 5.85 -16.57
CA TYR A 285 4.07 7.00 -15.81
C TYR A 285 5.22 7.72 -15.12
N PHE A 286 6.14 6.98 -14.48
CA PHE A 286 7.37 7.54 -13.93
C PHE A 286 8.18 8.29 -14.96
N LYS A 287 8.37 7.73 -16.16
CA LYS A 287 9.16 8.37 -17.24
C LYS A 287 8.55 9.65 -17.78
N ASN A 288 7.23 9.69 -17.91
CA ASN A 288 6.57 10.71 -18.73
C ASN A 288 5.82 11.77 -17.90
N ASN A 289 5.45 11.45 -16.67
CA ASN A 289 4.51 12.24 -15.88
C ASN A 289 5.06 12.74 -14.55
N LEU A 290 6.28 12.32 -14.15
CA LEU A 290 6.89 12.69 -12.87
C LEU A 290 8.31 13.23 -13.08
N ASP A 291 8.73 14.23 -12.31
CA ASP A 291 10.14 14.59 -12.18
C ASP A 291 10.81 13.75 -11.09
N MET A 292 11.49 12.70 -11.52
CA MET A 292 12.10 11.74 -10.61
C MET A 292 13.14 12.34 -9.66
N ARG A 293 13.79 13.45 -10.04
CA ARG A 293 14.81 14.10 -9.21
C ARG A 293 14.23 14.64 -7.90
N SER A 294 12.97 15.05 -7.91
CA SER A 294 12.27 15.54 -6.73
C SER A 294 11.74 14.42 -5.82
N LEU A 295 11.66 13.19 -6.33
CA LEU A 295 11.06 12.04 -5.66
C LEU A 295 12.09 11.06 -5.04
N THR A 296 13.38 11.21 -5.34
CA THR A 296 14.46 10.31 -4.82
C THR A 296 14.60 10.29 -3.29
N LYS A 297 13.93 11.19 -2.60
CA LYS A 297 13.86 11.23 -1.13
C LYS A 297 12.82 10.28 -0.53
N TYR A 298 12.01 9.67 -1.37
CA TYR A 298 10.98 8.70 -1.01
C TYR A 298 11.37 7.33 -1.55
N THR A 299 10.88 6.28 -0.93
CA THR A 299 10.99 4.91 -1.46
C THR A 299 10.21 4.80 -2.77
N LEU A 300 10.84 4.29 -3.82
CA LEU A 300 10.24 4.20 -5.15
C LEU A 300 9.85 2.76 -5.47
N TRP A 301 8.58 2.55 -5.70
CA TRP A 301 8.00 1.26 -6.07
C TRP A 301 7.55 1.30 -7.54
N LEU A 302 8.31 0.60 -8.38
CA LEU A 302 8.16 0.61 -9.83
C LEU A 302 7.40 -0.61 -10.33
N ALA A 303 6.30 -0.43 -11.03
CA ALA A 303 5.65 -1.51 -11.77
C ALA A 303 6.19 -1.61 -13.21
N SER A 304 6.71 -2.79 -13.55
CA SER A 304 7.19 -3.10 -14.90
C SER A 304 7.23 -4.61 -15.13
N TYR A 305 6.28 -5.12 -15.91
CA TYR A 305 6.13 -6.54 -16.17
C TYR A 305 7.02 -6.97 -17.35
N THR A 306 8.21 -7.46 -17.02
CA THR A 306 9.22 -7.85 -18.01
C THR A 306 9.30 -9.37 -18.15
N LYS A 307 9.73 -9.85 -19.32
CA LYS A 307 9.96 -11.28 -19.53
C LYS A 307 11.30 -11.71 -18.95
N ASN A 308 11.35 -12.92 -18.39
CA ASN A 308 12.57 -13.58 -17.91
C ASN A 308 13.36 -12.76 -16.87
N ALA A 309 12.66 -12.12 -15.95
CA ALA A 309 13.23 -11.28 -14.88
C ALA A 309 14.24 -10.21 -15.38
N ARG A 310 14.08 -9.76 -16.63
CA ARG A 310 14.86 -8.62 -17.13
C ARG A 310 14.53 -7.39 -16.31
N PHE A 311 15.57 -6.65 -15.91
CA PHE A 311 15.36 -5.37 -15.26
C PHE A 311 14.49 -4.45 -16.11
N PRO A 312 13.66 -3.64 -15.46
CA PRO A 312 12.88 -2.61 -16.11
C PRO A 312 13.76 -1.73 -17.02
N ASN A 313 13.29 -1.42 -18.22
CA ASN A 313 13.93 -0.41 -19.05
C ASN A 313 13.61 0.99 -18.50
N TYR A 314 14.12 1.26 -17.31
CA TYR A 314 13.91 2.48 -16.55
C TYR A 314 15.28 3.03 -16.13
N PRO A 315 15.61 4.30 -16.48
CA PRO A 315 16.95 4.84 -16.25
C PRO A 315 17.15 5.38 -14.83
N GLY A 316 16.08 5.46 -14.03
CA GLY A 316 16.11 5.98 -12.67
C GLY A 316 16.32 4.88 -11.63
N HIS A 317 16.54 5.31 -10.39
CA HIS A 317 16.55 4.42 -9.24
C HIS A 317 15.12 3.95 -8.90
N TYR A 318 15.00 2.75 -8.36
CA TYR A 318 13.83 2.20 -7.67
C TYR A 318 14.32 1.23 -6.59
N ASP A 319 13.55 1.14 -5.51
CA ASP A 319 13.88 0.29 -4.36
C ASP A 319 13.08 -1.02 -4.44
N LEU A 320 11.86 -0.93 -4.94
CA LEU A 320 10.92 -2.03 -5.00
C LEU A 320 10.40 -2.18 -6.43
N TRP A 321 10.37 -3.41 -6.92
CA TRP A 321 9.93 -3.76 -8.26
C TRP A 321 8.71 -4.68 -8.22
N GLN A 322 7.53 -4.19 -8.69
CA GLN A 322 6.40 -5.04 -9.01
C GLN A 322 6.64 -5.65 -10.40
N PHE A 323 7.01 -6.92 -10.41
CA PHE A 323 7.50 -7.57 -11.63
C PHE A 323 6.44 -8.38 -12.37
N THR A 324 5.27 -8.63 -11.77
CA THR A 324 4.14 -9.31 -12.41
C THR A 324 2.82 -9.02 -11.68
N ASP A 325 1.73 -8.99 -12.45
CA ASP A 325 0.33 -8.92 -12.01
C ASP A 325 -0.38 -10.29 -12.05
N SER A 326 0.34 -11.35 -12.32
CA SER A 326 -0.21 -12.67 -12.58
C SER A 326 0.46 -13.78 -11.76
N GLY A 327 1.06 -13.43 -10.63
CA GLY A 327 1.65 -14.34 -9.67
C GLY A 327 0.61 -15.31 -9.08
N ARG A 328 1.10 -16.41 -8.52
CA ARG A 328 0.27 -17.38 -7.79
C ARG A 328 0.94 -17.76 -6.49
N VAL A 329 0.19 -17.58 -5.39
CA VAL A 329 0.66 -17.84 -4.04
C VAL A 329 -0.40 -18.68 -3.31
N ASN A 330 0.03 -19.72 -2.62
CA ASN A 330 -0.88 -20.53 -1.80
C ASN A 330 -1.53 -19.66 -0.73
N GLY A 331 -2.83 -19.85 -0.55
CA GLY A 331 -3.62 -19.02 0.37
C GLY A 331 -4.35 -17.86 -0.31
N ILE A 332 -4.07 -17.59 -1.61
CA ILE A 332 -4.76 -16.59 -2.43
C ILE A 332 -5.47 -17.28 -3.59
N THR A 333 -6.75 -16.95 -3.77
CA THR A 333 -7.52 -17.47 -4.89
C THR A 333 -7.33 -16.57 -6.12
N GLY A 334 -6.83 -17.12 -7.20
CA GLY A 334 -6.58 -16.37 -8.45
C GLY A 334 -5.14 -15.91 -8.57
N VAL A 335 -4.96 -14.77 -9.21
CA VAL A 335 -3.66 -14.12 -9.39
C VAL A 335 -3.43 -13.05 -8.32
N VAL A 336 -2.17 -12.71 -8.10
CA VAL A 336 -1.72 -11.67 -7.19
C VAL A 336 -0.50 -10.96 -7.75
N ASP A 337 -0.39 -9.67 -7.48
CA ASP A 337 0.75 -8.86 -7.83
C ASP A 337 1.95 -9.25 -6.96
N MET A 338 3.11 -9.41 -7.59
CA MET A 338 4.31 -9.84 -6.88
C MET A 338 5.44 -8.83 -7.01
N ASN A 339 6.15 -8.69 -5.92
CA ASN A 339 7.14 -7.64 -5.70
C ASN A 339 8.47 -8.21 -5.22
N ALA A 340 9.57 -7.59 -5.64
CA ALA A 340 10.90 -7.90 -5.19
C ALA A 340 11.56 -6.64 -4.63
N TRP A 341 12.07 -6.72 -3.41
CA TRP A 341 12.97 -5.71 -2.87
C TRP A 341 14.38 -6.05 -3.37
N MET A 342 15.03 -5.07 -4.06
CA MET A 342 16.25 -5.35 -4.83
C MET A 342 17.49 -4.80 -4.12
#